data_630a0d92aee299de5b7bd48738f635dc
#
_entry.id   630a0d92aee299de5b7bd48738f635dc
#
_cell.length_a   1.000
_cell.length_b   1.000
_cell.length_c   1.000
_cell.angle_alpha   90.00
_cell.angle_beta   90.00
_cell.angle_gamma   90.00
#
_symmetry.space_group_name_H-M   'P 1'
#
loop_
_entity.id
_entity.type
_entity.pdbx_description
1 polymer ?
#
loop_
_entity_poly.entity_id
_entity_poly.type
_entity_poly.pdbx_seq_one_letter_code
_entity_poly.pdbx_strand_id
1 'polypeptide(L)'
;MYTKVDHIGIAVRSLEAAIPFYRDQLGLHLEAVDEVASQGVRVAFFVCGETLLELLEPTRPDSPIAIFIEKRGEGLHHMALATDDILQERSKAIENRIRLLSEAPLDGAHGKLITFMHPKDTMGVLLEMCQRKADPH
;
A
#
# COMPACT_ATOMS: atom_id res chain seq x y z
N MET A 1 7.03 -10.64 -13.50
CA MET A 1 7.09 -11.64 -12.39
C MET A 1 7.10 -10.93 -11.05
N TYR A 2 6.35 -11.42 -10.11
CA TYR A 2 6.42 -10.90 -8.75
C TYR A 2 7.68 -11.39 -8.06
N THR A 3 8.35 -10.49 -7.34
CA THR A 3 9.67 -10.76 -6.78
C THR A 3 9.71 -10.82 -5.25
N LYS A 4 8.80 -10.10 -4.58
CA LYS A 4 8.76 -10.06 -3.13
C LYS A 4 7.48 -9.39 -2.65
N VAL A 5 7.21 -9.48 -1.36
CA VAL A 5 6.22 -8.61 -0.72
C VAL A 5 6.91 -7.26 -0.52
N ASP A 6 6.44 -6.24 -1.24
CA ASP A 6 7.03 -4.90 -1.16
C ASP A 6 6.67 -4.21 0.14
N HIS A 7 5.37 -4.22 0.47
CA HIS A 7 4.90 -3.61 1.71
C HIS A 7 3.58 -4.20 2.15
N ILE A 8 3.29 -3.97 3.42
CA ILE A 8 2.01 -4.29 4.04
C ILE A 8 1.44 -2.98 4.58
N GLY A 9 0.24 -2.63 4.14
CA GLY A 9 -0.44 -1.41 4.57
C GLY A 9 -1.35 -1.68 5.77
N ILE A 10 -1.20 -0.89 6.80
CA ILE A 10 -1.95 -1.01 8.05
C ILE A 10 -2.65 0.32 8.32
N ALA A 11 -3.98 0.28 8.40
CA ALA A 11 -4.77 1.48 8.68
C ALA A 11 -4.76 1.78 10.18
N VAL A 12 -4.40 3.02 10.53
CA VAL A 12 -4.37 3.49 11.90
C VAL A 12 -5.09 4.84 12.01
N ARG A 13 -5.70 5.10 13.14
CA ARG A 13 -6.37 6.38 13.38
C ARG A 13 -5.39 7.53 13.55
N SER A 14 -4.22 7.25 14.12
CA SER A 14 -3.24 8.28 14.45
C SER A 14 -1.83 7.73 14.34
N LEU A 15 -0.99 8.36 13.51
CA LEU A 15 0.44 8.03 13.44
C LEU A 15 1.14 8.39 14.74
N GLU A 16 0.74 9.49 15.38
CA GLU A 16 1.32 9.90 16.66
C GLU A 16 1.15 8.82 17.72
N ALA A 17 0.01 8.13 17.71
CA ALA A 17 -0.25 7.05 18.65
C ALA A 17 0.41 5.73 18.23
N ALA A 18 0.46 5.44 16.93
CA ALA A 18 0.92 4.15 16.43
C ALA A 18 2.44 4.04 16.28
N ILE A 19 3.10 5.13 15.89
CA ILE A 19 4.57 5.12 15.68
C ILE A 19 5.34 4.64 16.91
N PRO A 20 5.05 5.12 18.14
CA PRO A 20 5.78 4.63 19.31
C PRO A 20 5.71 3.12 19.52
N PHE A 21 4.59 2.50 19.18
CA PHE A 21 4.48 1.04 19.29
C PHE A 21 5.44 0.34 18.34
N TYR A 22 5.43 0.70 17.07
CA TYR A 22 6.26 0.03 16.07
C TYR A 22 7.73 0.38 16.21
N ARG A 23 8.05 1.63 16.53
CA ARG A 23 9.43 2.10 16.66
C ARG A 23 10.05 1.68 17.98
N ASP A 24 9.36 1.95 19.10
CA ASP A 24 9.96 1.82 20.44
C ASP A 24 9.71 0.45 21.05
N GLN A 25 8.50 -0.08 20.93
CA GLN A 25 8.18 -1.39 21.52
C GLN A 25 8.63 -2.55 20.64
N LEU A 26 8.42 -2.47 19.32
CA LEU A 26 8.89 -3.51 18.39
C LEU A 26 10.33 -3.30 17.94
N GLY A 27 10.85 -2.09 18.06
CA GLY A 27 12.23 -1.80 17.67
C GLY A 27 12.46 -1.68 16.17
N LEU A 28 11.40 -1.43 15.39
CA LEU A 28 11.55 -1.29 13.95
C LEU A 28 12.06 0.10 13.58
N HIS A 29 12.86 0.16 12.51
CA HIS A 29 13.41 1.43 12.05
C HIS A 29 12.38 2.24 11.27
N LEU A 30 12.08 3.44 11.75
CA LEU A 30 11.23 4.39 11.03
C LEU A 30 12.08 5.08 9.98
N GLU A 31 11.78 4.82 8.71
CA GLU A 31 12.53 5.38 7.59
C GLU A 31 12.08 6.78 7.23
N ALA A 32 10.76 7.01 7.17
CA ALA A 32 10.20 8.29 6.73
C ALA A 32 8.73 8.38 7.09
N VAL A 33 8.22 9.62 7.09
CA VAL A 33 6.79 9.91 7.14
C VAL A 33 6.50 10.85 5.98
N ASP A 34 5.59 10.43 5.10
CA ASP A 34 5.22 11.21 3.92
C ASP A 34 3.70 11.37 3.83
N GLU A 35 3.27 12.38 3.07
CA GLU A 35 1.87 12.57 2.76
C GLU A 35 1.61 12.26 1.30
N VAL A 36 0.57 11.45 1.03
CA VAL A 36 0.10 11.19 -0.33
C VAL A 36 -1.26 11.88 -0.44
N ALA A 37 -1.21 13.16 -0.78
CA ALA A 37 -2.40 14.04 -0.78
C ALA A 37 -3.50 13.53 -1.72
N SER A 38 -3.13 12.98 -2.88
CA SER A 38 -4.09 12.45 -3.84
C SER A 38 -4.92 11.29 -3.28
N GLN A 39 -4.37 10.55 -2.31
CA GLN A 39 -5.05 9.42 -1.69
C GLN A 39 -5.59 9.77 -0.30
N GLY A 40 -5.34 10.98 0.19
CA GLY A 40 -5.84 11.42 1.49
C GLY A 40 -5.22 10.67 2.65
N VAL A 41 -3.91 10.38 2.60
CA VAL A 41 -3.22 9.65 3.66
C VAL A 41 -1.86 10.25 4.00
N ARG A 42 -1.46 10.09 5.26
CA ARG A 42 -0.08 10.23 5.70
C ARG A 42 0.43 8.82 6.01
N VAL A 43 1.66 8.56 5.62
CA VAL A 43 2.21 7.20 5.70
C VAL A 43 3.51 7.23 6.50
N ALA A 44 3.62 6.35 7.49
CA ALA A 44 4.88 6.10 8.18
C ALA A 44 5.46 4.78 7.66
N PHE A 45 6.71 4.81 7.22
CA PHE A 45 7.39 3.66 6.62
C PHE A 45 8.36 3.05 7.60
N PHE A 46 8.14 1.79 7.96
CA PHE A 46 9.03 1.02 8.82
C PHE A 46 9.74 -0.06 8.03
N VAL A 47 11.05 -0.17 8.19
CA VAL A 47 11.86 -1.18 7.50
C VAL A 47 11.80 -2.50 8.26
N CYS A 48 11.43 -3.56 7.57
CA CYS A 48 11.43 -4.92 8.09
C CYS A 48 12.03 -5.84 7.03
N GLY A 49 13.37 -5.96 7.00
CA GLY A 49 14.06 -6.66 5.93
C GLY A 49 13.85 -5.98 4.59
N GLU A 50 13.39 -6.72 3.60
CA GLU A 50 13.08 -6.18 2.28
C GLU A 50 11.63 -5.69 2.17
N THR A 51 10.84 -5.85 3.22
CA THR A 51 9.43 -5.47 3.23
C THR A 51 9.26 -4.22 4.10
N LEU A 52 8.45 -3.27 3.64
CA LEU A 52 8.06 -2.11 4.44
C LEU A 52 6.74 -2.40 5.15
N LEU A 53 6.63 -2.01 6.41
CA LEU A 53 5.35 -1.90 7.07
C LEU A 53 4.93 -0.43 6.96
N GLU A 54 3.78 -0.17 6.36
CA GLU A 54 3.29 1.19 6.12
C GLU A 54 2.08 1.44 6.98
N LEU A 55 2.21 2.38 7.92
CA LEU A 55 1.08 2.83 8.72
C LEU A 55 0.38 3.96 7.99
N LEU A 56 -0.92 3.81 7.75
CA LEU A 56 -1.72 4.72 6.94
C LEU A 56 -2.70 5.46 7.81
N GLU A 57 -2.52 6.78 7.94
CA GLU A 57 -3.44 7.66 8.68
C GLU A 57 -4.24 8.48 7.69
N PRO A 58 -5.58 8.51 7.78
CA PRO A 58 -6.38 9.32 6.85
C PRO A 58 -6.21 10.80 7.15
N THR A 59 -6.12 11.61 6.10
CA THR A 59 -6.01 13.07 6.22
C THR A 59 -7.33 13.81 5.96
N ARG A 60 -8.35 13.07 5.51
CA ARG A 60 -9.70 13.64 5.28
C ARG A 60 -10.75 12.54 5.38
N PRO A 61 -12.02 12.90 5.68
CA PRO A 61 -13.07 11.89 5.92
C PRO A 61 -13.43 11.04 4.72
N ASP A 62 -13.18 11.52 3.51
CA ASP A 62 -13.52 10.80 2.28
C ASP A 62 -12.36 9.93 1.76
N SER A 63 -11.25 9.84 2.48
CA SER A 63 -10.15 9.00 2.04
C SER A 63 -10.54 7.51 2.16
N PRO A 64 -10.01 6.65 1.27
CA PRO A 64 -10.26 5.21 1.36
C PRO A 64 -9.90 4.62 2.73
N ILE A 65 -8.86 5.14 3.37
CA ILE A 65 -8.43 4.66 4.68
C ILE A 65 -9.43 5.08 5.77
N ALA A 66 -9.97 6.31 5.70
CA ALA A 66 -10.99 6.76 6.65
C ALA A 66 -12.24 5.88 6.55
N ILE A 67 -12.66 5.58 5.32
CA ILE A 67 -13.82 4.73 5.07
C ILE A 67 -13.58 3.31 5.58
N PHE A 68 -12.37 2.78 5.35
CA PHE A 68 -12.01 1.46 5.85
C PHE A 68 -12.08 1.39 7.38
N ILE A 69 -11.50 2.38 8.07
CA ILE A 69 -11.49 2.40 9.54
C ILE A 69 -12.91 2.52 10.09
N GLU A 70 -13.76 3.33 9.45
CA GLU A 70 -15.15 3.47 9.86
C GLU A 70 -15.91 2.14 9.78
N LYS A 71 -15.65 1.35 8.74
CA LYS A 71 -16.36 0.09 8.54
C LYS A 71 -15.75 -1.08 9.28
N ARG A 72 -14.44 -1.11 9.44
CA ARG A 72 -13.73 -2.30 9.95
C ARG A 72 -12.82 -2.03 11.14
N GLY A 73 -12.61 -0.76 11.52
CA GLY A 73 -11.65 -0.38 12.54
C GLY A 73 -10.22 -0.40 12.01
N GLU A 74 -9.26 -0.21 12.92
CA GLU A 74 -7.84 -0.29 12.57
C GLU A 74 -7.43 -1.71 12.22
N GLY A 75 -6.46 -1.85 11.33
CA GLY A 75 -5.92 -3.17 10.99
C GLY A 75 -5.32 -3.24 9.61
N LEU A 76 -5.04 -4.45 9.15
CA LEU A 76 -4.45 -4.70 7.85
C LEU A 76 -5.37 -4.17 6.75
N HIS A 77 -4.84 -3.34 5.87
CA HIS A 77 -5.59 -2.76 4.77
C HIS A 77 -5.25 -3.43 3.44
N HIS A 78 -3.96 -3.58 3.13
CA HIS A 78 -3.56 -4.18 1.85
C HIS A 78 -2.17 -4.78 1.94
N MET A 79 -1.85 -5.60 0.95
CA MET A 79 -0.53 -6.17 0.77
C MET A 79 -0.09 -5.93 -0.67
N ALA A 80 1.13 -5.42 -0.83
CA ALA A 80 1.67 -5.10 -2.15
C ALA A 80 2.76 -6.09 -2.55
N LEU A 81 2.65 -6.58 -3.77
CA LEU A 81 3.63 -7.47 -4.37
C LEU A 81 4.42 -6.69 -5.41
N ALA A 82 5.74 -6.70 -5.28
CA ALA A 82 6.62 -6.02 -6.21
C ALA A 82 6.75 -6.81 -7.51
N THR A 83 6.72 -6.11 -8.62
CA THR A 83 6.97 -6.68 -9.94
C THR A 83 7.98 -5.84 -10.70
N ASP A 84 8.67 -6.47 -11.62
CA ASP A 84 9.57 -5.80 -12.56
C ASP A 84 8.85 -5.32 -13.82
N ASP A 85 7.58 -5.70 -14.02
CA ASP A 85 6.79 -5.31 -15.19
C ASP A 85 5.31 -5.26 -14.84
N ILE A 86 4.86 -4.10 -14.34
CA ILE A 86 3.47 -3.93 -13.91
C ILE A 86 2.48 -4.03 -15.07
N LEU A 87 2.87 -3.61 -16.27
CA LEU A 87 1.97 -3.68 -17.42
C LEU A 87 1.72 -5.13 -17.80
N GLN A 88 2.74 -5.98 -17.72
CA GLN A 88 2.59 -7.40 -17.97
C GLN A 88 1.70 -8.05 -16.91
N GLU A 89 1.90 -7.71 -15.64
CA GLU A 89 1.08 -8.27 -14.56
C GLU A 89 -0.37 -7.83 -14.67
N ARG A 90 -0.61 -6.59 -15.09
CA ARG A 90 -1.97 -6.12 -15.36
C ARG A 90 -2.62 -6.93 -16.47
N SER A 91 -1.90 -7.18 -17.57
CA SER A 91 -2.41 -7.97 -18.69
C SER A 91 -2.76 -9.40 -18.26
N LYS A 92 -1.89 -10.03 -17.47
CA LYS A 92 -2.14 -11.36 -16.94
C LYS A 92 -3.38 -11.40 -16.04
N ALA A 93 -3.54 -10.39 -15.18
CA ALA A 93 -4.70 -10.29 -14.31
C ALA A 93 -6.00 -10.20 -15.13
N ILE A 94 -6.00 -9.36 -16.16
CA ILE A 94 -7.16 -9.20 -17.04
C ILE A 94 -7.47 -10.52 -17.76
N GLU A 95 -6.46 -11.21 -18.28
CA GLU A 95 -6.63 -12.52 -18.90
C GLU A 95 -7.23 -13.54 -17.94
N ASN A 96 -6.85 -13.46 -16.66
CA ASN A 96 -7.35 -14.35 -15.62
C ASN A 96 -8.66 -13.87 -14.99
N ARG A 97 -9.29 -12.85 -15.58
CA ARG A 97 -10.57 -12.28 -15.13
C ARG A 97 -10.51 -11.68 -13.74
N ILE A 98 -9.37 -11.17 -13.35
CA ILE A 98 -9.20 -10.41 -12.13
C ILE A 98 -9.44 -8.94 -12.46
N ARG A 99 -10.45 -8.33 -11.84
CA ARG A 99 -10.77 -6.92 -12.06
C ARG A 99 -9.72 -6.03 -11.40
N LEU A 100 -9.30 -5.01 -12.14
CA LEU A 100 -8.37 -4.00 -11.63
C LEU A 100 -9.18 -2.76 -11.23
N LEU A 101 -8.77 -2.08 -10.17
CA LEU A 101 -9.49 -0.92 -9.64
C LEU A 101 -9.17 0.38 -10.39
N SER A 102 -8.27 0.34 -11.37
CA SER A 102 -7.98 1.50 -12.22
C SER A 102 -7.69 1.04 -13.64
N GLU A 103 -7.97 1.92 -14.62
CA GLU A 103 -7.74 1.62 -16.03
C GLU A 103 -6.26 1.64 -16.41
N ALA A 104 -5.45 2.33 -15.61
CA ALA A 104 -4.01 2.45 -15.81
C ALA A 104 -3.32 2.44 -14.46
N PRO A 105 -2.00 2.14 -14.41
CA PRO A 105 -1.26 2.27 -13.17
C PRO A 105 -1.35 3.68 -12.60
N LEU A 106 -1.43 3.78 -11.27
CA LEU A 106 -1.49 5.05 -10.54
C LEU A 106 -0.15 5.33 -9.87
N ASP A 107 0.08 6.58 -9.54
CA ASP A 107 1.24 6.95 -8.73
C ASP A 107 0.97 6.63 -7.26
N GLY A 108 1.88 5.87 -6.66
CA GLY A 108 1.87 5.56 -5.25
C GLY A 108 3.00 6.26 -4.52
N ALA A 109 3.16 5.93 -3.24
CA ALA A 109 4.24 6.48 -2.43
C ALA A 109 5.61 6.03 -2.94
N HIS A 110 6.65 6.81 -2.62
CA HIS A 110 8.05 6.50 -2.97
C HIS A 110 8.30 6.31 -4.46
N GLY A 111 7.60 7.07 -5.31
CA GLY A 111 7.83 7.02 -6.75
C GLY A 111 7.51 5.69 -7.40
N LYS A 112 6.57 4.94 -6.84
CA LYS A 112 6.14 3.67 -7.41
C LYS A 112 4.91 3.83 -8.28
N LEU A 113 4.77 2.92 -9.25
CA LEU A 113 3.52 2.72 -9.97
C LEU A 113 2.75 1.61 -9.29
N ILE A 114 1.46 1.80 -9.10
CA ILE A 114 0.63 0.82 -8.37
C ILE A 114 -0.66 0.51 -9.13
N THR A 115 -1.18 -0.69 -8.89
CA THR A 115 -2.51 -1.11 -9.34
C THR A 115 -3.09 -2.03 -8.27
N PHE A 116 -4.33 -1.76 -7.85
CA PHE A 116 -5.05 -2.64 -6.94
C PHE A 116 -5.92 -3.62 -7.71
N MET A 117 -5.97 -4.86 -7.23
CA MET A 117 -6.90 -5.88 -7.71
C MET A 117 -8.16 -5.87 -6.86
N HIS A 118 -9.31 -6.13 -7.48
CA HIS A 118 -10.59 -6.17 -6.76
C HIS A 118 -10.58 -7.34 -5.75
N PRO A 119 -10.83 -7.09 -4.45
CA PRO A 119 -10.69 -8.13 -3.45
C PRO A 119 -11.66 -9.32 -3.61
N LYS A 120 -12.78 -9.13 -4.31
CA LYS A 120 -13.67 -10.27 -4.61
C LYS A 120 -13.03 -11.29 -5.54
N ASP A 121 -12.04 -10.87 -6.33
CA ASP A 121 -11.35 -11.76 -7.26
C ASP A 121 -10.07 -12.32 -6.67
N THR A 122 -9.70 -11.90 -5.45
CA THR A 122 -8.49 -12.30 -4.75
C THR A 122 -8.78 -12.84 -3.35
N MET A 123 -9.94 -13.46 -3.19
CA MET A 123 -10.34 -14.14 -1.94
C MET A 123 -10.36 -13.23 -0.71
N GLY A 124 -10.78 -11.98 -0.92
CA GLY A 124 -10.99 -11.04 0.18
C GLY A 124 -9.78 -10.22 0.59
N VAL A 125 -8.62 -10.44 -0.02
CA VAL A 125 -7.41 -9.67 0.28
C VAL A 125 -7.26 -8.55 -0.74
N LEU A 126 -7.12 -7.31 -0.28
CA LEU A 126 -6.80 -6.20 -1.19
C LEU A 126 -5.34 -6.32 -1.57
N LEU A 127 -5.10 -6.89 -2.75
CA LEU A 127 -3.75 -7.04 -3.28
C LEU A 127 -3.39 -5.87 -4.20
N GLU A 128 -2.17 -5.41 -4.08
CA GLU A 128 -1.61 -4.34 -4.89
C GLU A 128 -0.43 -4.89 -5.68
N MET A 129 -0.36 -4.58 -6.97
CA MET A 129 0.89 -4.77 -7.70
C MET A 129 1.63 -3.44 -7.71
N CYS A 130 2.94 -3.46 -7.50
CA CYS A 130 3.72 -2.24 -7.50
C CYS A 130 5.06 -2.43 -8.21
N GLN A 131 5.49 -1.38 -8.86
CA GLN A 131 6.76 -1.34 -9.56
C GLN A 131 7.44 -0.01 -9.29
N ARG A 132 8.70 -0.05 -8.89
CA ARG A 132 9.48 1.16 -8.72
C ARG A 132 9.72 1.80 -10.09
N LYS A 133 9.47 3.10 -10.22
CA LYS A 133 9.79 3.82 -11.44
C LYS A 133 11.30 3.82 -11.64
N ALA A 134 11.73 3.70 -12.89
CA ALA A 134 13.13 3.81 -13.21
C ALA A 134 13.65 5.20 -12.85
N ASP A 135 14.86 5.27 -12.26
CA ASP A 135 15.48 6.55 -11.97
C ASP A 135 15.82 7.25 -13.28
N PRO A 136 15.47 8.53 -13.43
CA PRO A 136 15.91 9.30 -14.58
C PRO A 136 17.41 9.56 -14.43
N HIS A 137 18.16 9.16 -15.42
CA HIS A 137 19.60 9.42 -15.47
C HIS A 137 19.92 10.50 -16.48
#